data_32adbee8738f052ce2295605d917c264
#
_entry.id   32adbee8738f052ce2295605d917c264
#
_cell.length_a   1.000
_cell.length_b   1.000
_cell.length_c   1.000
_cell.angle_alpha   90.00
_cell.angle_beta   90.00
_cell.angle_gamma   90.00
#
_symmetry.space_group_name_H-M   'P 1'
#
loop_
_entity.id
_entity.type
_entity.pdbx_description
1 polymer ?
#
loop_
_entity_poly.entity_id
_entity_poly.type
_entity_poly.pdbx_seq_one_letter_code
_entity_poly.pdbx_strand_id
1 'polypeptide(L)'
;MIDYYKCQYHFNASHSFDGNKEQVHSHTFTMILYIRNHSGRDMDFKRLDRMIEIFLGRYEGMYLNELPCFAGNASIEAIGDYFYEQLKIKLSELNAELMQRDIGDTPLGVYQVCDRILLPTVNEKRSRENLEAILFYKKQMPDQKK
;
A
#
# COMPACT_ATOMS: atom_id res chain seq x y z
N MET A 1 21.69 7.39 -5.27
CA MET A 1 21.09 6.22 -4.56
C MET A 1 19.89 6.72 -3.76
N ILE A 2 18.77 6.00 -3.85
CA ILE A 2 17.61 6.25 -3.00
C ILE A 2 17.56 5.14 -1.97
N ASP A 3 17.49 5.53 -0.70
CA ASP A 3 17.32 4.62 0.41
C ASP A 3 15.96 4.86 1.06
N TYR A 4 15.37 3.82 1.59
CA TYR A 4 14.08 3.86 2.26
C TYR A 4 13.92 2.69 3.21
N TYR A 5 12.99 2.83 4.14
CA TYR A 5 12.62 1.77 5.07
C TYR A 5 11.34 1.10 4.60
N LYS A 6 11.27 -0.21 4.79
CA LYS A 6 10.03 -0.98 4.66
C LYS A 6 9.53 -1.30 6.05
N CYS A 7 8.36 -0.80 6.39
CA CYS A 7 7.76 -1.00 7.70
C CYS A 7 6.42 -1.73 7.52
N GLN A 8 6.26 -2.84 8.20
CA GLN A 8 5.09 -3.70 8.06
C GLN A 8 4.19 -3.60 9.29
N TYR A 9 2.90 -3.42 9.05
CA TYR A 9 1.88 -3.30 10.08
C TYR A 9 0.69 -4.18 9.74
N HIS A 10 -0.07 -4.55 10.77
CA HIS A 10 -1.27 -5.36 10.63
C HIS A 10 -2.42 -4.72 11.37
N PHE A 11 -3.63 -4.87 10.86
CA PHE A 11 -4.85 -4.53 11.57
C PHE A 11 -5.96 -5.49 11.16
N ASN A 12 -6.92 -5.71 12.06
CA ASN A 12 -8.06 -6.58 11.82
C ASN A 12 -9.29 -5.72 11.59
N ALA A 13 -10.04 -6.01 10.54
CA ALA A 13 -11.27 -5.31 10.24
C ALA A 13 -12.17 -6.19 9.38
N SER A 14 -13.44 -5.82 9.28
CA SER A 14 -14.36 -6.46 8.37
C SER A 14 -14.78 -5.52 7.26
N HIS A 15 -15.09 -6.07 6.12
CA HIS A 15 -15.61 -5.33 4.99
C HIS A 15 -16.49 -6.22 4.11
N SER A 16 -17.24 -5.60 3.22
CA SER A 16 -17.96 -6.28 2.16
C SER A 16 -17.67 -5.61 0.83
N PHE A 17 -17.76 -6.38 -0.22
CA PHE A 17 -17.32 -5.96 -1.55
C PHE A 17 -18.13 -4.80 -2.13
N ASP A 18 -19.43 -4.80 -1.89
CA ASP A 18 -20.39 -3.85 -2.47
C ASP A 18 -21.31 -3.21 -1.43
N GLY A 19 -20.95 -3.27 -0.15
CA GLY A 19 -21.81 -2.83 0.95
C GLY A 19 -22.88 -3.85 1.33
N ASN A 20 -22.89 -5.02 0.72
CA ASN A 20 -23.85 -6.07 1.06
C ASN A 20 -23.46 -6.73 2.38
N LYS A 21 -24.25 -6.51 3.42
CA LYS A 21 -24.00 -7.05 4.76
C LYS A 21 -24.00 -8.57 4.82
N GLU A 22 -24.62 -9.26 3.86
CA GLU A 22 -24.60 -10.71 3.79
C GLU A 22 -23.25 -11.28 3.33
N GLN A 23 -22.41 -10.43 2.74
CA GLN A 23 -21.08 -10.79 2.25
C GLN A 23 -19.95 -10.21 3.12
N VAL A 24 -20.27 -9.81 4.33
CA VAL A 24 -19.28 -9.29 5.28
C VAL A 24 -18.31 -10.40 5.67
N HIS A 25 -17.03 -10.11 5.56
CA HIS A 25 -15.98 -11.00 6.01
C HIS A 25 -14.89 -10.23 6.76
N SER A 26 -14.24 -10.92 7.67
CA SER A 26 -13.17 -10.35 8.48
C SER A 26 -11.82 -10.81 7.96
N HIS A 27 -10.88 -9.89 7.93
CA HIS A 27 -9.51 -10.14 7.51
C HIS A 27 -8.51 -9.51 8.47
N THR A 28 -7.31 -10.08 8.48
CA THR A 28 -6.13 -9.37 8.94
C THR A 28 -5.50 -8.69 7.74
N PHE A 29 -5.56 -7.38 7.72
CA PHE A 29 -4.92 -6.59 6.67
C PHE A 29 -3.43 -6.44 6.99
N THR A 30 -2.61 -6.66 5.99
CA THR A 30 -1.18 -6.39 6.05
C THR A 30 -0.89 -5.14 5.24
N MET A 31 -0.20 -4.20 5.85
CA MET A 31 0.17 -2.94 5.22
C MET A 31 1.67 -2.76 5.31
N ILE A 32 2.31 -2.47 4.18
CA ILE A 32 3.73 -2.18 4.12
C ILE A 32 3.90 -0.73 3.65
N LEU A 33 4.63 0.04 4.44
CA LEU A 33 4.96 1.41 4.13
C LEU A 33 6.42 1.50 3.69
N TYR A 34 6.66 2.17 2.59
CA TYR A 34 8.00 2.46 2.06
C TYR A 34 8.27 3.93 2.37
N ILE A 35 9.17 4.18 3.32
CA ILE A 35 9.33 5.48 3.93
C ILE A 35 10.75 5.99 3.73
N ARG A 36 10.87 7.17 3.17
CA ARG A 36 12.13 7.88 3.07
C ARG A 36 12.25 8.89 4.21
N ASN A 37 13.37 8.85 4.90
CA ASN A 37 13.64 9.74 6.01
C ASN A 37 14.36 11.00 5.50
N HIS A 38 13.75 12.15 5.71
CA HIS A 38 14.31 13.46 5.34
C HIS A 38 14.72 14.29 6.57
N SER A 39 14.72 13.71 7.77
CA SER A 39 14.97 14.44 9.00
C SER A 39 16.45 14.86 9.20
N GLY A 40 17.36 14.27 8.42
CA GLY A 40 18.81 14.46 8.65
C GLY A 40 19.35 13.71 9.86
N ARG A 41 18.51 12.88 10.50
CA ARG A 41 18.84 12.05 11.67
C ARG A 41 18.39 10.64 11.42
N ASP A 42 18.76 9.71 12.27
CA ASP A 42 18.23 8.35 12.22
C ASP A 42 16.71 8.36 12.42
N MET A 43 16.04 7.38 11.83
CA MET A 43 14.60 7.24 11.98
C MET A 43 14.23 6.94 13.43
N ASP A 44 13.31 7.72 13.97
CA ASP A 44 12.70 7.42 15.28
C ASP A 44 11.57 6.43 15.12
N PHE A 45 11.91 5.15 15.16
CA PHE A 45 10.93 4.06 14.95
C PHE A 45 9.87 4.00 16.05
N LYS A 46 10.19 4.38 17.27
CA LYS A 46 9.20 4.39 18.36
C LYS A 46 8.09 5.41 18.07
N ARG A 47 8.48 6.58 17.63
CA ARG A 47 7.54 7.65 17.27
C ARG A 47 6.72 7.27 16.04
N LEU A 48 7.39 6.72 15.03
CA LEU A 48 6.74 6.23 13.81
C LEU A 48 5.71 5.14 14.13
N ASP A 49 6.13 4.10 14.84
CA ASP A 49 5.25 2.97 15.16
C ASP A 49 4.05 3.41 16.00
N ARG A 50 4.27 4.28 16.98
CA ARG A 50 3.17 4.81 17.79
C ARG A 50 2.16 5.59 16.95
N MET A 51 2.63 6.42 16.04
CA MET A 51 1.76 7.19 15.15
C MET A 51 0.93 6.27 14.25
N ILE A 52 1.55 5.25 13.67
CA ILE A 52 0.86 4.29 12.82
C ILE A 52 -0.15 3.45 13.64
N GLU A 53 0.25 2.99 14.82
CA GLU A 53 -0.63 2.23 15.70
C GLU A 53 -1.87 3.03 16.14
N ILE A 54 -1.69 4.30 16.46
CA ILE A 54 -2.82 5.19 16.79
C ILE A 54 -3.74 5.34 15.56
N PHE A 55 -3.16 5.52 14.39
CA PHE A 55 -3.93 5.62 13.14
C PHE A 55 -4.72 4.35 12.88
N LEU A 56 -4.08 3.19 12.91
CA LEU A 56 -4.71 1.91 12.64
C LEU A 56 -5.71 1.52 13.72
N GLY A 57 -5.50 1.97 14.96
CA GLY A 57 -6.41 1.71 16.07
C GLY A 57 -7.83 2.24 15.85
N ARG A 58 -7.99 3.22 15.00
CA ARG A 58 -9.32 3.76 14.62
C ARG A 58 -10.13 2.77 13.78
N TYR A 59 -9.45 1.85 13.13
CA TYR A 59 -10.06 0.90 12.19
C TYR A 59 -10.09 -0.53 12.74
N GLU A 60 -9.32 -0.79 13.79
CA GLU A 60 -9.22 -2.10 14.39
C GLU A 60 -10.58 -2.59 14.88
N GLY A 61 -11.00 -3.76 14.42
CA GLY A 61 -12.26 -4.39 14.79
C GLY A 61 -13.50 -3.74 14.18
N MET A 62 -13.35 -2.77 13.30
CA MET A 62 -14.47 -2.03 12.73
C MET A 62 -15.02 -2.70 11.46
N TYR A 63 -16.30 -2.47 11.19
CA TYR A 63 -16.86 -2.73 9.86
C TYR A 63 -16.62 -1.52 8.98
N LEU A 64 -15.69 -1.63 8.06
CA LEU A 64 -15.15 -0.49 7.31
C LEU A 64 -16.16 0.19 6.40
N ASN A 65 -17.11 -0.57 5.85
CA ASN A 65 -18.15 -0.01 4.96
C ASN A 65 -19.07 1.01 5.64
N GLU A 66 -19.20 0.95 6.95
CA GLU A 66 -20.02 1.90 7.70
C GLU A 66 -19.31 3.22 8.02
N LEU A 67 -18.01 3.27 7.81
CA LEU A 67 -17.23 4.47 8.08
C LEU A 67 -17.45 5.52 6.97
N PRO A 68 -17.69 6.79 7.35
CA PRO A 68 -17.92 7.85 6.35
C PRO A 68 -16.80 8.01 5.33
N CYS A 69 -15.54 7.74 5.73
CA CYS A 69 -14.39 7.86 4.85
C CYS A 69 -14.42 6.87 3.66
N PHE A 70 -15.17 5.78 3.76
CA PHE A 70 -15.30 4.80 2.70
C PHE A 70 -16.63 4.89 1.95
N ALA A 71 -17.59 5.67 2.46
CA ALA A 71 -18.87 5.93 1.79
C ALA A 71 -19.58 4.68 1.25
N GLY A 72 -19.56 3.59 2.04
CA GLY A 72 -20.17 2.32 1.66
C GLY A 72 -19.30 1.40 0.78
N ASN A 73 -18.18 1.90 0.28
CA ASN A 73 -17.24 1.13 -0.52
C ASN A 73 -15.92 0.95 0.23
N ALA A 74 -15.73 -0.19 0.86
CA ALA A 74 -14.50 -0.56 1.55
C ALA A 74 -13.77 -1.69 0.81
N SER A 75 -13.60 -1.53 -0.50
CA SER A 75 -12.72 -2.40 -1.29
C SER A 75 -11.27 -2.22 -0.85
N ILE A 76 -10.42 -3.18 -1.19
CA ILE A 76 -8.99 -3.06 -0.87
C ILE A 76 -8.37 -1.81 -1.53
N GLU A 77 -8.83 -1.44 -2.70
CA GLU A 77 -8.40 -0.24 -3.42
C GLU A 77 -8.85 1.03 -2.68
N ALA A 78 -10.11 1.09 -2.26
CA ALA A 78 -10.63 2.25 -1.53
C ALA A 78 -9.95 2.44 -0.18
N ILE A 79 -9.76 1.36 0.57
CA ILE A 79 -9.03 1.36 1.84
C ILE A 79 -7.60 1.83 1.60
N GLY A 80 -6.97 1.26 0.62
CA GLY A 80 -5.60 1.55 0.28
C GLY A 80 -5.35 2.99 -0.15
N ASP A 81 -6.20 3.53 -1.01
CA ASP A 81 -6.09 4.92 -1.48
C ASP A 81 -6.28 5.90 -0.33
N TYR A 82 -7.28 5.68 0.51
CA TYR A 82 -7.54 6.53 1.66
C TYR A 82 -6.39 6.51 2.66
N PHE A 83 -5.87 5.32 2.99
CA PHE A 83 -4.75 5.20 3.92
C PHE A 83 -3.47 5.83 3.35
N TYR A 84 -3.24 5.71 2.06
CA TYR A 84 -2.09 6.33 1.42
C TYR A 84 -2.11 7.85 1.62
N GLU A 85 -3.21 8.50 1.30
CA GLU A 85 -3.34 9.94 1.42
C GLU A 85 -3.24 10.41 2.88
N GLN A 86 -3.88 9.71 3.81
CA GLN A 86 -3.84 10.08 5.23
C GLN A 86 -2.45 9.88 5.84
N LEU A 87 -1.80 8.77 5.55
CA LEU A 87 -0.47 8.48 6.08
C LEU A 87 0.61 9.36 5.48
N LYS A 88 0.46 9.73 4.23
CA LYS A 88 1.35 10.68 3.57
C LYS A 88 1.41 12.01 4.31
N ILE A 89 0.24 12.52 4.71
CA ILE A 89 0.14 13.75 5.51
C ILE A 89 0.80 13.56 6.88
N LYS A 90 0.48 12.47 7.57
CA LYS A 90 1.00 12.19 8.91
C LYS A 90 2.51 12.01 8.92
N LEU A 91 3.06 11.32 7.93
CA LEU A 91 4.51 11.11 7.83
C LEU A 91 5.25 12.41 7.54
N SER A 92 4.64 13.35 6.82
CA SER A 92 5.25 14.64 6.59
C SER A 92 5.52 15.41 7.89
N GLU A 93 4.71 15.19 8.93
CA GLU A 93 4.93 15.79 10.25
C GLU A 93 6.19 15.26 10.94
N LEU A 94 6.69 14.11 10.52
CA LEU A 94 7.93 13.50 11.00
C LEU A 94 9.12 13.77 10.07
N ASN A 95 8.99 14.68 9.12
CA ASN A 95 9.97 14.88 8.04
C ASN A 95 10.30 13.59 7.30
N ALA A 96 9.27 12.79 7.06
CA ALA A 96 9.35 11.55 6.33
C ALA A 96 8.41 11.59 5.12
N GLU A 97 8.78 10.87 4.09
CA GLU A 97 8.02 10.80 2.85
C GLU A 97 7.50 9.37 2.66
N LEU A 98 6.21 9.23 2.49
CA LEU A 98 5.62 7.96 2.08
C LEU A 98 5.77 7.82 0.58
N MET A 99 6.63 6.92 0.14
CA MET A 99 6.93 6.71 -1.26
C MET A 99 5.98 5.72 -1.91
N GLN A 100 5.58 4.71 -1.16
CA GLN A 100 4.70 3.64 -1.62
C GLN A 100 4.02 2.99 -0.41
N ARG A 101 2.84 2.48 -0.64
CA ARG A 101 2.11 1.69 0.33
C ARG A 101 1.54 0.46 -0.37
N ASP A 102 1.83 -0.69 0.19
CA ASP A 102 1.25 -1.97 -0.20
C ASP A 102 0.21 -2.35 0.84
N ILE A 103 -0.93 -2.84 0.41
CA ILE A 103 -1.96 -3.35 1.32
C ILE A 103 -2.59 -4.61 0.72
N GLY A 104 -2.83 -5.59 1.57
CA GLY A 104 -3.48 -6.83 1.18
C GLY A 104 -4.30 -7.38 2.34
N ASP A 105 -5.37 -8.09 2.00
CA ASP A 105 -6.20 -8.82 2.95
C ASP A 105 -5.93 -10.33 2.90
N THR A 106 -5.14 -10.76 1.92
CA THR A 106 -4.67 -12.14 1.79
C THR A 106 -3.20 -12.14 1.37
N PRO A 107 -2.46 -13.26 1.56
CA PRO A 107 -1.08 -13.35 1.07
C PRO A 107 -0.96 -13.39 -0.45
N LEU A 108 -2.08 -13.60 -1.18
CA LEU A 108 -2.07 -13.86 -2.63
C LEU A 108 -2.19 -12.61 -3.47
N GLY A 109 -2.66 -11.50 -2.90
CA GLY A 109 -2.86 -10.28 -3.66
C GLY A 109 -2.54 -9.05 -2.82
N VAL A 110 -1.88 -8.08 -3.46
CA VAL A 110 -1.47 -6.83 -2.81
C VAL A 110 -1.82 -5.66 -3.72
N TYR A 111 -2.45 -4.65 -3.15
CA TYR A 111 -2.70 -3.39 -3.83
C TYR A 111 -1.61 -2.38 -3.48
N GLN A 112 -0.95 -1.84 -4.49
CA GLN A 112 0.15 -0.90 -4.34
C GLN A 112 -0.23 0.48 -4.84
N VAL A 113 0.10 1.50 -4.06
CA VAL A 113 -0.01 2.91 -4.47
C VAL A 113 1.31 3.60 -4.23
N CYS A 114 1.80 4.31 -5.23
CA CYS A 114 3.01 5.10 -5.13
C CYS A 114 2.86 6.40 -5.93
N ASP A 115 3.45 7.49 -5.42
CA ASP A 115 3.45 8.78 -6.11
C ASP A 115 4.45 8.82 -7.25
N ARG A 116 5.47 8.01 -7.16
CA ARG A 116 6.53 7.94 -8.15
C ARG A 116 7.11 6.54 -8.18
N ILE A 117 7.71 6.20 -9.30
CA ILE A 117 8.38 4.94 -9.45
C ILE A 117 9.59 4.90 -8.52
N LEU A 118 9.61 3.92 -7.62
CA LEU A 118 10.78 3.66 -6.78
C LEU A 118 11.92 3.14 -7.65
N LEU A 119 13.15 3.50 -7.31
CA LEU A 119 14.30 2.89 -7.93
C LEU A 119 14.31 1.41 -7.54
N PRO A 120 14.28 0.51 -8.52
CA PRO A 120 14.19 -0.92 -8.24
C PRO A 120 15.46 -1.43 -7.58
N THR A 121 15.30 -2.46 -6.73
CA THR A 121 16.42 -3.30 -6.31
C THR A 121 17.02 -4.00 -7.53
N VAL A 122 18.20 -4.63 -7.37
CA VAL A 122 18.84 -5.35 -8.48
C VAL A 122 17.89 -6.38 -9.12
N ASN A 123 17.12 -7.10 -8.30
CA ASN A 123 16.17 -8.09 -8.80
C ASN A 123 14.98 -7.46 -9.51
N GLU A 124 14.46 -6.38 -8.95
CA GLU A 124 13.34 -5.62 -9.55
C GLU A 124 13.76 -4.99 -10.88
N LYS A 125 14.98 -4.46 -10.93
CA LYS A 125 15.56 -3.93 -12.18
C LYS A 125 15.64 -4.99 -13.25
N ARG A 126 16.14 -6.18 -12.91
CA ARG A 126 16.20 -7.31 -13.84
C ARG A 126 14.83 -7.74 -14.33
N SER A 127 13.86 -7.80 -13.42
CA SER A 127 12.48 -8.14 -13.78
C SER A 127 11.86 -7.11 -14.73
N ARG A 128 12.14 -5.83 -14.51
CA ARG A 128 11.70 -4.76 -15.41
C ARG A 128 12.33 -4.87 -16.78
N GLU A 129 13.65 -5.09 -16.85
CA GLU A 129 14.37 -5.28 -18.10
C GLU A 129 13.83 -6.47 -18.88
N ASN A 130 13.53 -7.57 -18.20
CA ASN A 130 12.90 -8.74 -18.79
C ASN A 130 11.51 -8.43 -19.36
N LEU A 131 10.71 -7.67 -18.62
CA LEU A 131 9.38 -7.26 -19.08
C LEU A 131 9.48 -6.37 -20.32
N GLU A 132 10.39 -5.40 -20.31
CA GLU A 132 10.61 -4.51 -21.46
C GLU A 132 11.07 -5.29 -22.68
N ALA A 133 11.96 -6.28 -22.49
CA ALA A 133 12.40 -7.16 -23.57
C ALA A 133 11.25 -7.98 -24.15
N ILE A 134 10.35 -8.51 -23.29
CA ILE A 134 9.18 -9.26 -23.72
C ILE A 134 8.22 -8.35 -24.51
N LEU A 135 7.99 -7.14 -24.04
CA LEU A 135 7.11 -6.17 -24.71
C LEU A 135 7.70 -5.75 -26.06
N PHE A 136 9.00 -5.54 -26.12
CA PHE A 136 9.70 -5.23 -27.37
C PHE A 136 9.56 -6.36 -28.38
N TYR A 137 9.79 -7.59 -27.96
CA TYR A 137 9.64 -8.78 -28.79
C TYR A 137 8.23 -8.92 -29.34
N LYS A 138 7.22 -8.71 -28.51
CA LYS A 138 5.81 -8.76 -28.94
C LYS A 138 5.47 -7.70 -29.98
N LYS A 139 6.08 -6.52 -29.91
CA LYS A 139 5.88 -5.47 -30.90
C LYS A 139 6.48 -5.80 -32.27
N GLN A 140 7.54 -6.61 -32.29
CA GLN A 140 8.21 -6.99 -33.54
C GLN A 140 7.64 -8.24 -34.18
N MET A 141 6.86 -9.02 -33.44
CA MET A 141 6.21 -10.19 -33.97
C MET A 141 5.03 -9.78 -34.84
N PRO A 142 4.84 -10.40 -36.04
CA PRO A 142 3.62 -10.21 -36.80
C PRO A 142 2.43 -10.63 -35.95
N ASP A 143 1.34 -9.93 -36.15
CA ASP A 143 0.12 -10.07 -35.39
C ASP A 143 -0.34 -11.53 -35.34
N GLN A 144 -0.12 -12.21 -34.20
CA GLN A 144 -0.59 -13.56 -33.98
C GLN A 144 -1.99 -13.52 -33.39
N LYS A 145 -2.88 -12.80 -33.99
CA LYS A 145 -4.29 -12.84 -33.61
C LYS A 145 -4.82 -14.24 -33.83
N LYS A 146 -5.10 -14.87 -32.74
CA LYS A 146 -5.96 -16.02 -32.76
C LYS A 146 -7.39 -15.62 -32.44
#